data_1f4ff888c799dae9d5616fedbaf04e92
#
_entry.id   1f4ff888c799dae9d5616fedbaf04e92
#
_cell.length_a   1.000
_cell.length_b   1.000
_cell.length_c   1.000
_cell.angle_alpha   90.00
_cell.angle_beta   90.00
_cell.angle_gamma   90.00
#
_symmetry.space_group_name_H-M   'P 1'
#
loop_
_entity.id
_entity.type
_entity.pdbx_description
1 polymer ?
#
loop_
_entity_poly.entity_id
_entity_poly.type
_entity_poly.pdbx_seq_one_letter_code
_entity_poly.pdbx_strand_id
1 'polypeptide(L)'
;MKDTTGIVAAANVAKNGPNPSKGGSEEILTVARSRLNTAMTAFSETREDELDDLRFYAGSPDNQWQWPADVLQTRGSLQGQTINARPCLTINKLPQHVHQVTNEQRMNRPGIKVIPADDKADVDMADVFNGVIRHIEYISDADVAYDTACENQVSYGEGYIRVLTEYCDDKSFDQDIKIGRIRNSFSVYMDPLIQDPAGADARWCFITEDIPKAEYERLYPDAAPISTLMSLGVGDQSIAQWIGENTIRIAEYFYIEYEKHTLNLYPGNQTAFSGTPEDKMLREMFGKPIRTREADRKKVKWCKINGYDILEERDWAGSYIPVVRVVGNEFEVDGQMYVSGLVRNAKDAQRMYNYWVSQEAEMLALAPKAPFIGYGGQFEGYEQQWKTANTNNWPYLEVNPDVTDGQGAVLPLPQRAQ
;
A
#
# COMPACT_ATOMS: atom_id res chain seq x y z
N MET A 1 -17.45 -4.74 -10.13
CA MET A 1 -16.80 -4.99 -11.41
C MET A 1 -16.82 -3.68 -12.20
N LYS A 2 -16.02 -2.70 -11.80
CA LYS A 2 -15.82 -1.40 -12.52
C LYS A 2 -14.66 -0.66 -11.81
N ASP A 3 -13.44 -1.18 -11.83
CA ASP A 3 -12.29 -0.49 -11.22
C ASP A 3 -10.97 -0.71 -11.93
N THR A 4 -11.02 -1.00 -13.24
CA THR A 4 -9.83 -1.05 -14.09
C THR A 4 -9.77 0.11 -15.09
N THR A 5 -10.60 1.14 -14.94
CA THR A 5 -10.86 2.16 -15.97
C THR A 5 -9.97 3.42 -15.89
N GLY A 6 -9.22 3.64 -14.81
CA GLY A 6 -8.42 4.87 -14.68
C GLY A 6 -7.22 4.98 -15.63
N ILE A 7 -6.66 3.86 -16.08
CA ILE A 7 -5.45 3.85 -16.92
C ILE A 7 -5.80 3.65 -18.41
N VAL A 8 -6.93 3.01 -18.69
CA VAL A 8 -7.37 2.74 -20.08
C VAL A 8 -7.88 4.00 -20.81
N ALA A 9 -8.41 4.98 -20.06
CA ALA A 9 -8.92 6.22 -20.67
C ALA A 9 -7.81 7.12 -21.24
N ALA A 10 -6.58 7.08 -20.67
CA ALA A 10 -5.46 7.88 -21.16
C ALA A 10 -4.85 7.36 -22.48
N ALA A 11 -5.06 6.10 -22.82
CA ALA A 11 -4.44 5.47 -24.00
C ALA A 11 -5.04 5.91 -25.35
N ASN A 12 -6.21 6.53 -25.38
CA ASN A 12 -6.91 6.86 -26.63
C ASN A 12 -6.61 8.25 -27.21
N VAL A 13 -5.78 9.09 -26.58
CA VAL A 13 -5.66 10.50 -26.96
C VAL A 13 -4.32 10.90 -27.61
N ALA A 14 -3.31 10.04 -27.64
CA ALA A 14 -1.98 10.44 -28.08
C ALA A 14 -1.55 9.82 -29.43
N LYS A 15 -2.26 10.12 -30.52
CA LYS A 15 -1.81 9.69 -31.87
C LYS A 15 -0.98 10.72 -32.65
N ASN A 16 -0.66 11.91 -32.14
CA ASN A 16 0.05 12.94 -32.91
C ASN A 16 1.01 13.80 -32.05
N GLY A 17 1.98 13.17 -31.41
CA GLY A 17 3.17 13.89 -30.88
C GLY A 17 4.38 13.67 -31.80
N PRO A 18 5.29 14.66 -32.00
CA PRO A 18 6.49 14.45 -32.78
C PRO A 18 7.36 13.38 -32.11
N ASN A 19 7.80 12.41 -32.91
CA ASN A 19 8.70 11.37 -32.50
C ASN A 19 10.01 12.00 -31.94
N PRO A 20 10.41 11.77 -30.68
CA PRO A 20 11.64 12.34 -30.15
C PRO A 20 12.85 11.84 -30.94
N SER A 21 13.85 12.70 -31.12
CA SER A 21 15.10 12.37 -31.80
C SER A 21 15.75 11.17 -31.06
N LYS A 22 16.07 10.09 -31.77
CA LYS A 22 16.57 8.81 -31.24
C LYS A 22 17.70 8.91 -30.19
N GLY A 23 18.52 9.95 -30.21
CA GLY A 23 19.63 10.11 -29.25
C GLY A 23 19.22 10.55 -27.85
N GLY A 24 18.23 11.39 -27.70
CA GLY A 24 17.75 11.86 -26.40
C GLY A 24 16.91 10.79 -25.65
N SER A 25 16.19 9.97 -26.40
CA SER A 25 15.36 8.92 -25.81
C SER A 25 16.16 7.80 -25.14
N GLU A 26 17.30 7.43 -25.71
CA GLU A 26 18.16 6.38 -25.16
C GLU A 26 18.85 6.81 -23.87
N GLU A 27 19.22 8.09 -23.78
CA GLU A 27 19.78 8.68 -22.57
C GLU A 27 18.75 8.71 -21.43
N ILE A 28 17.51 9.14 -21.70
CA ILE A 28 16.42 9.16 -20.72
C ILE A 28 16.14 7.73 -20.21
N LEU A 29 16.08 6.74 -21.08
CA LEU A 29 15.84 5.35 -20.71
C LEU A 29 16.96 4.76 -19.87
N THR A 30 18.21 5.09 -20.19
CA THR A 30 19.37 4.63 -19.42
C THR A 30 19.35 5.20 -18.01
N VAL A 31 19.07 6.50 -17.88
CA VAL A 31 18.92 7.17 -16.57
C VAL A 31 17.72 6.60 -15.81
N ALA A 32 16.59 6.39 -16.47
CA ALA A 32 15.39 5.84 -15.84
C ALA A 32 15.63 4.43 -15.28
N ARG A 33 16.24 3.53 -16.06
CA ARG A 33 16.62 2.18 -15.61
C ARG A 33 17.56 2.21 -14.41
N SER A 34 18.58 3.07 -14.45
CA SER A 34 19.52 3.24 -13.34
C SER A 34 18.82 3.74 -12.07
N ARG A 35 17.94 4.75 -12.19
CA ARG A 35 17.18 5.30 -11.06
C ARG A 35 16.21 4.28 -10.46
N LEU A 36 15.49 3.54 -11.30
CA LEU A 36 14.59 2.50 -10.82
C LEU A 36 15.34 1.41 -10.05
N ASN A 37 16.48 0.95 -10.59
CA ASN A 37 17.32 -0.04 -9.91
C ASN A 37 17.86 0.48 -8.58
N THR A 38 18.30 1.75 -8.54
CA THR A 38 18.76 2.40 -7.31
C THR A 38 17.63 2.43 -6.25
N ALA A 39 16.40 2.81 -6.64
CA ALA A 39 15.27 2.81 -5.73
C ALA A 39 14.92 1.40 -5.25
N MET A 40 14.85 0.43 -6.16
CA MET A 40 14.55 -0.96 -5.81
C MET A 40 15.57 -1.52 -4.80
N THR A 41 16.85 -1.17 -4.95
CA THR A 41 17.90 -1.61 -4.04
C THR A 41 17.82 -0.87 -2.70
N ALA A 42 17.61 0.45 -2.73
CA ALA A 42 17.57 1.28 -1.52
C ALA A 42 16.38 0.93 -0.61
N PHE A 43 15.23 0.61 -1.21
CA PHE A 43 14.01 0.31 -0.46
C PHE A 43 13.76 -1.20 -0.28
N SER A 44 14.68 -2.08 -0.69
CA SER A 44 14.43 -3.54 -0.66
C SER A 44 14.09 -4.04 0.74
N GLU A 45 14.87 -3.68 1.74
CA GLU A 45 14.68 -4.10 3.13
C GLU A 45 13.38 -3.52 3.73
N THR A 46 13.17 -2.21 3.56
CA THR A 46 11.95 -1.55 4.03
C THR A 46 10.69 -2.17 3.43
N ARG A 47 10.71 -2.50 2.13
CA ARG A 47 9.58 -3.11 1.43
C ARG A 47 9.33 -4.55 1.82
N GLU A 48 10.37 -5.32 2.10
CA GLU A 48 10.21 -6.68 2.66
C GLU A 48 9.53 -6.63 4.01
N ASP A 49 9.93 -5.71 4.84
CA ASP A 49 9.37 -5.46 6.14
C ASP A 49 7.90 -4.99 6.08
N GLU A 50 7.58 -4.05 5.18
CA GLU A 50 6.21 -3.58 4.94
C GLU A 50 5.31 -4.69 4.40
N LEU A 51 5.83 -5.53 3.50
CA LEU A 51 5.11 -6.68 2.97
C LEU A 51 4.83 -7.72 4.06
N ASP A 52 5.79 -7.95 4.97
CA ASP A 52 5.59 -8.80 6.13
C ASP A 52 4.54 -8.23 7.08
N ASP A 53 4.55 -6.90 7.30
CA ASP A 53 3.51 -6.21 8.08
C ASP A 53 2.13 -6.37 7.44
N LEU A 54 2.03 -6.19 6.13
CA LEU A 54 0.76 -6.34 5.39
C LEU A 54 0.25 -7.79 5.43
N ARG A 55 1.12 -8.78 5.25
CA ARG A 55 0.77 -10.21 5.38
C ARG A 55 0.29 -10.52 6.79
N PHE A 56 1.00 -10.02 7.78
CA PHE A 56 0.65 -10.19 9.18
C PHE A 56 -0.70 -9.52 9.51
N TYR A 57 -0.96 -8.33 8.97
CA TYR A 57 -2.25 -7.63 9.08
C TYR A 57 -3.39 -8.42 8.43
N ALA A 58 -3.17 -8.97 7.24
CA ALA A 58 -4.17 -9.77 6.55
C ALA A 58 -4.55 -11.03 7.33
N GLY A 59 -3.58 -11.68 8.00
CA GLY A 59 -3.81 -12.73 8.98
C GLY A 59 -4.72 -13.85 8.52
N SER A 60 -4.58 -14.28 7.25
CA SER A 60 -5.43 -15.32 6.67
C SER A 60 -5.27 -16.65 7.43
N PRO A 61 -6.37 -17.31 7.84
CA PRO A 61 -6.31 -18.64 8.46
C PRO A 61 -5.65 -19.69 7.54
N ASP A 62 -5.84 -19.58 6.24
CA ASP A 62 -5.30 -20.54 5.26
C ASP A 62 -3.79 -20.37 5.07
N ASN A 63 -3.29 -19.13 5.13
CA ASN A 63 -1.88 -18.82 4.93
C ASN A 63 -1.07 -18.77 6.22
N GLN A 64 -1.75 -18.64 7.36
CA GLN A 64 -1.13 -18.66 8.70
C GLN A 64 0.03 -17.65 8.90
N TRP A 65 0.00 -16.51 8.21
CA TRP A 65 1.10 -15.52 8.21
C TRP A 65 1.44 -14.94 9.60
N GLN A 66 0.53 -15.08 10.58
CA GLN A 66 0.79 -14.64 11.94
C GLN A 66 1.59 -15.67 12.77
N TRP A 67 1.83 -16.86 12.22
CA TRP A 67 2.56 -17.93 12.88
C TRP A 67 3.96 -18.11 12.27
N PRO A 68 5.03 -18.20 13.09
CA PRO A 68 6.35 -18.56 12.58
C PRO A 68 6.32 -19.96 11.94
N ALA A 69 7.06 -20.14 10.85
CA ALA A 69 7.05 -21.37 10.08
C ALA A 69 7.58 -22.59 10.87
N ASP A 70 8.57 -22.37 11.73
CA ASP A 70 9.13 -23.37 12.63
C ASP A 70 8.11 -23.87 13.65
N VAL A 71 7.27 -22.98 14.16
CA VAL A 71 6.19 -23.31 15.10
C VAL A 71 5.09 -24.09 14.42
N LEU A 72 4.70 -23.69 13.21
CA LEU A 72 3.72 -24.44 12.40
C LEU A 72 4.20 -25.86 12.11
N GLN A 73 5.48 -26.01 11.79
CA GLN A 73 6.08 -27.32 11.56
C GLN A 73 6.10 -28.18 12.83
N THR A 74 6.52 -27.60 13.96
CA THR A 74 6.60 -28.30 15.25
C THR A 74 5.22 -28.74 15.76
N ARG A 75 4.18 -27.92 15.53
CA ARG A 75 2.81 -28.23 15.90
C ARG A 75 2.09 -29.16 14.91
N GLY A 76 2.74 -29.53 13.78
CA GLY A 76 2.15 -30.41 12.77
C GLY A 76 0.99 -29.78 12.00
N SER A 77 0.87 -28.43 12.01
CA SER A 77 -0.22 -27.67 11.36
C SER A 77 0.05 -27.34 9.90
N LEU A 78 1.19 -27.77 9.33
CA LEU A 78 1.48 -27.61 7.91
C LEU A 78 0.57 -28.52 7.06
N GLN A 79 0.14 -27.99 5.93
CA GLN A 79 -0.80 -28.57 4.97
C GLN A 79 -0.67 -30.11 4.83
N GLY A 80 -1.74 -30.83 5.17
CA GLY A 80 -1.91 -32.25 4.89
C GLY A 80 -1.62 -33.23 6.02
N GLN A 81 -1.07 -32.80 7.16
CA GLN A 81 -0.89 -33.65 8.34
C GLN A 81 -1.97 -33.38 9.38
N THR A 82 -3.10 -34.08 9.26
CA THR A 82 -4.25 -33.92 10.17
C THR A 82 -4.22 -34.87 11.38
N ILE A 83 -3.27 -35.79 11.47
CA ILE A 83 -3.18 -36.73 12.55
C ILE A 83 -2.24 -36.20 13.63
N ASN A 84 -2.79 -35.81 14.79
CA ASN A 84 -2.10 -35.24 15.95
C ASN A 84 -1.61 -33.79 15.80
N ALA A 85 -2.16 -32.99 14.88
CA ALA A 85 -1.82 -31.57 14.80
C ALA A 85 -2.37 -30.81 16.02
N ARG A 86 -1.50 -30.01 16.65
CA ARG A 86 -1.91 -29.06 17.70
C ARG A 86 -2.56 -27.84 17.06
N PRO A 87 -3.60 -27.25 17.68
CA PRO A 87 -4.25 -26.10 17.10
C PRO A 87 -3.31 -24.89 16.98
N CYS A 88 -3.33 -24.23 15.84
CA CYS A 88 -2.72 -22.93 15.58
C CYS A 88 -3.82 -21.96 15.16
N LEU A 89 -4.54 -21.41 16.13
CA LEU A 89 -5.64 -20.49 15.88
C LEU A 89 -5.12 -19.09 15.62
N THR A 90 -5.60 -18.45 14.56
CA THR A 90 -5.33 -17.06 14.25
C THR A 90 -6.55 -16.22 14.58
N ILE A 91 -6.46 -15.45 15.67
CA ILE A 91 -7.52 -14.52 16.09
C ILE A 91 -6.98 -13.10 15.92
N ASN A 92 -7.15 -12.59 14.71
CA ASN A 92 -6.59 -11.31 14.31
C ASN A 92 -7.33 -10.14 14.95
N LYS A 93 -6.68 -9.44 15.88
CA LYS A 93 -7.18 -8.23 16.54
C LYS A 93 -6.68 -6.94 15.91
N LEU A 94 -5.69 -7.01 15.04
CA LEU A 94 -5.06 -5.84 14.43
C LEU A 94 -6.03 -4.97 13.61
N PRO A 95 -6.96 -5.54 12.79
CA PRO A 95 -7.90 -4.73 12.04
C PRO A 95 -8.74 -3.82 12.92
N GLN A 96 -9.09 -4.27 14.13
CA GLN A 96 -9.84 -3.45 15.08
C GLN A 96 -9.07 -2.18 15.48
N HIS A 97 -7.76 -2.30 15.73
CA HIS A 97 -6.92 -1.16 16.12
C HIS A 97 -6.62 -0.23 14.95
N VAL A 98 -6.33 -0.80 13.76
CA VAL A 98 -6.14 -0.01 12.54
C VAL A 98 -7.42 0.77 12.20
N HIS A 99 -8.58 0.10 12.22
CA HIS A 99 -9.86 0.76 11.95
C HIS A 99 -10.24 1.81 13.00
N GLN A 100 -9.78 1.68 14.24
CA GLN A 100 -10.01 2.71 15.24
C GLN A 100 -9.34 4.02 14.82
N VAL A 101 -8.07 3.98 14.37
CA VAL A 101 -7.34 5.16 13.93
C VAL A 101 -7.90 5.70 12.60
N THR A 102 -8.12 4.84 11.62
CA THR A 102 -8.62 5.26 10.30
C THR A 102 -10.06 5.80 10.36
N ASN A 103 -10.90 5.27 11.22
CA ASN A 103 -12.25 5.79 11.42
C ASN A 103 -12.24 7.15 12.13
N GLU A 104 -11.32 7.38 13.06
CA GLU A 104 -11.14 8.69 13.67
C GLU A 104 -10.71 9.74 12.64
N GLN A 105 -9.81 9.39 11.74
CA GLN A 105 -9.41 10.24 10.60
C GLN A 105 -10.60 10.52 9.67
N ARG A 106 -11.42 9.50 9.35
CA ARG A 106 -12.63 9.66 8.53
C ARG A 106 -13.68 10.57 9.18
N MET A 107 -13.80 10.55 10.49
CA MET A 107 -14.72 11.41 11.23
C MET A 107 -14.22 12.86 11.33
N ASN A 108 -12.91 13.05 11.46
CA ASN A 108 -12.28 14.34 11.70
C ASN A 108 -11.43 14.78 10.50
N ARG A 109 -11.97 14.71 9.29
CA ARG A 109 -11.24 15.09 8.08
C ARG A 109 -10.81 16.55 8.13
N PRO A 110 -9.51 16.85 7.99
CA PRO A 110 -9.04 18.22 7.88
C PRO A 110 -9.51 18.82 6.56
N GLY A 111 -10.17 19.96 6.62
CA GLY A 111 -10.53 20.73 5.42
C GLY A 111 -9.40 21.64 4.99
N ILE A 112 -9.18 21.73 3.69
CA ILE A 112 -8.24 22.67 3.10
C ILE A 112 -8.91 24.05 3.03
N LYS A 113 -8.25 25.10 3.54
CA LYS A 113 -8.72 26.46 3.44
C LYS A 113 -7.59 27.36 2.94
N VAL A 114 -7.84 28.03 1.81
CA VAL A 114 -6.96 29.05 1.28
C VAL A 114 -7.27 30.37 1.98
N ILE A 115 -6.23 31.03 2.47
CA ILE A 115 -6.32 32.36 3.10
C ILE A 115 -5.36 33.31 2.39
N PRO A 116 -5.70 34.62 2.27
CA PRO A 116 -4.78 35.57 1.73
C PRO A 116 -3.52 35.69 2.60
N ALA A 117 -2.36 35.83 1.94
CA ALA A 117 -1.06 35.83 2.62
C ALA A 117 -0.69 37.17 3.26
N ASP A 118 -1.18 38.28 2.68
CA ASP A 118 -0.92 39.65 3.13
C ASP A 118 -2.11 40.57 2.85
N ASP A 119 -2.02 41.82 3.32
CA ASP A 119 -3.07 42.84 3.14
C ASP A 119 -3.33 43.25 1.66
N LYS A 120 -2.47 42.81 0.74
CA LYS A 120 -2.59 43.08 -0.70
C LYS A 120 -3.18 41.88 -1.46
N ALA A 121 -3.30 40.75 -0.82
CA ALA A 121 -3.89 39.58 -1.44
C ALA A 121 -5.41 39.70 -1.47
N ASP A 122 -6.00 39.34 -2.60
CA ASP A 122 -7.44 39.40 -2.83
C ASP A 122 -8.17 38.26 -2.08
N VAL A 123 -9.11 38.64 -1.21
CA VAL A 123 -9.94 37.72 -0.44
C VAL A 123 -10.91 36.96 -1.37
N ASP A 124 -11.46 37.64 -2.37
CA ASP A 124 -12.40 37.05 -3.33
C ASP A 124 -11.69 35.98 -4.16
N MET A 125 -10.42 36.19 -4.51
CA MET A 125 -9.61 35.17 -5.19
C MET A 125 -9.35 33.96 -4.30
N ALA A 126 -9.11 34.15 -3.01
CA ALA A 126 -8.95 33.05 -2.06
C ALA A 126 -10.23 32.18 -1.94
N ASP A 127 -11.40 32.83 -1.98
CA ASP A 127 -12.69 32.14 -1.97
C ASP A 127 -12.94 31.34 -3.27
N VAL A 128 -12.52 31.88 -4.41
CA VAL A 128 -12.56 31.17 -5.69
C VAL A 128 -11.70 29.92 -5.62
N PHE A 129 -10.46 30.01 -5.11
CA PHE A 129 -9.58 28.83 -4.94
C PHE A 129 -10.17 27.80 -3.97
N ASN A 130 -10.79 28.23 -2.89
CA ASN A 130 -11.51 27.33 -1.98
C ASN A 130 -12.63 26.58 -2.71
N GLY A 131 -13.36 27.26 -3.59
CA GLY A 131 -14.39 26.64 -4.44
C GLY A 131 -13.82 25.61 -5.41
N VAL A 132 -12.72 25.94 -6.09
CA VAL A 132 -12.03 25.04 -7.03
C VAL A 132 -11.51 23.80 -6.33
N ILE A 133 -10.86 23.92 -5.17
CA ILE A 133 -10.34 22.78 -4.41
C ILE A 133 -11.48 21.84 -4.02
N ARG A 134 -12.58 22.35 -3.47
CA ARG A 134 -13.76 21.55 -3.12
C ARG A 134 -14.38 20.86 -4.33
N HIS A 135 -14.40 21.52 -5.47
CA HIS A 135 -14.88 20.93 -6.71
C HIS A 135 -14.00 19.77 -7.15
N ILE A 136 -12.66 19.94 -7.14
CA ILE A 136 -11.70 18.88 -7.47
C ILE A 136 -11.87 17.70 -6.53
N GLU A 137 -11.97 17.91 -5.22
CA GLU A 137 -12.19 16.83 -4.24
C GLU A 137 -13.50 16.09 -4.51
N TYR A 138 -14.57 16.81 -4.83
CA TYR A 138 -15.88 16.22 -5.10
C TYR A 138 -15.91 15.38 -6.38
N ILE A 139 -15.41 15.90 -7.51
CA ILE A 139 -15.44 15.18 -8.80
C ILE A 139 -14.46 13.99 -8.84
N SER A 140 -13.49 13.99 -7.93
CA SER A 140 -12.45 12.97 -7.83
C SER A 140 -12.82 11.84 -6.87
N ASP A 141 -13.91 11.95 -6.11
CA ASP A 141 -14.13 11.10 -4.93
C ASP A 141 -12.86 11.00 -4.07
N ALA A 142 -12.22 12.17 -3.82
CA ALA A 142 -10.90 12.27 -3.21
C ALA A 142 -10.83 11.56 -1.84
N ASP A 143 -11.96 11.46 -1.17
CA ASP A 143 -12.12 10.72 0.08
C ASP A 143 -11.62 9.28 0.00
N VAL A 144 -11.88 8.59 -1.11
CA VAL A 144 -11.42 7.22 -1.32
C VAL A 144 -9.89 7.13 -1.45
N ALA A 145 -9.29 8.15 -2.09
CA ALA A 145 -7.84 8.22 -2.22
C ALA A 145 -7.17 8.50 -0.87
N TYR A 146 -7.71 9.47 -0.11
CA TYR A 146 -7.24 9.80 1.24
C TYR A 146 -7.36 8.64 2.22
N ASP A 147 -8.53 7.99 2.24
CA ASP A 147 -8.78 6.84 3.12
C ASP A 147 -7.84 5.68 2.82
N THR A 148 -7.59 5.39 1.52
CA THR A 148 -6.66 4.33 1.13
C THR A 148 -5.23 4.65 1.54
N ALA A 149 -4.76 5.88 1.30
CA ALA A 149 -3.41 6.28 1.68
C ALA A 149 -3.22 6.25 3.20
N CYS A 150 -4.22 6.70 3.97
CA CYS A 150 -4.20 6.64 5.43
C CYS A 150 -4.22 5.20 5.94
N GLU A 151 -5.04 4.32 5.38
CA GLU A 151 -5.10 2.91 5.78
C GLU A 151 -3.75 2.21 5.53
N ASN A 152 -3.12 2.47 4.39
CA ASN A 152 -1.79 1.94 4.07
C ASN A 152 -0.73 2.49 5.04
N GLN A 153 -0.73 3.80 5.28
CA GLN A 153 0.15 4.47 6.24
C GLN A 153 0.03 3.87 7.65
N VAL A 154 -1.20 3.71 8.15
CA VAL A 154 -1.45 3.18 9.50
C VAL A 154 -1.10 1.70 9.59
N SER A 155 -1.35 0.92 8.55
CA SER A 155 -1.13 -0.52 8.56
C SER A 155 0.36 -0.87 8.51
N TYR A 156 1.05 -0.50 7.45
CA TYR A 156 2.45 -0.90 7.19
C TYR A 156 3.43 0.25 7.04
N GLY A 157 2.94 1.51 6.99
CA GLY A 157 3.81 2.68 7.12
C GLY A 157 3.79 3.64 5.95
N GLU A 158 3.42 3.23 4.73
CA GLU A 158 3.52 4.06 3.55
C GLU A 158 2.28 4.00 2.65
N GLY A 159 1.73 5.17 2.36
CA GLY A 159 0.63 5.34 1.41
C GLY A 159 0.96 6.40 0.38
N TYR A 160 0.23 6.44 -0.73
CA TYR A 160 0.45 7.42 -1.80
C TYR A 160 -0.86 7.91 -2.37
N ILE A 161 -0.84 9.18 -2.78
CA ILE A 161 -1.91 9.86 -3.51
C ILE A 161 -1.29 10.43 -4.78
N ARG A 162 -2.01 10.43 -5.88
CA ARG A 162 -1.57 11.05 -7.14
C ARG A 162 -2.52 12.15 -7.57
N VAL A 163 -1.97 13.17 -8.21
CA VAL A 163 -2.75 14.17 -8.94
C VAL A 163 -2.61 13.88 -10.43
N LEU A 164 -3.71 13.92 -11.16
CA LEU A 164 -3.73 13.69 -12.60
C LEU A 164 -4.67 14.66 -13.28
N THR A 165 -4.55 14.79 -14.60
CA THR A 165 -5.46 15.56 -15.42
C THR A 165 -6.19 14.63 -16.38
N GLU A 166 -7.50 14.79 -16.47
CA GLU A 166 -8.35 14.03 -17.38
C GLU A 166 -9.22 15.00 -18.19
N TYR A 167 -9.60 14.62 -19.39
CA TYR A 167 -10.57 15.41 -20.16
C TYR A 167 -11.93 15.38 -19.49
N CYS A 168 -12.59 16.54 -19.42
CA CYS A 168 -13.91 16.70 -18.81
C CYS A 168 -14.97 15.81 -19.52
N ASP A 169 -14.88 15.68 -20.85
CA ASP A 169 -15.77 14.88 -21.69
C ASP A 169 -15.00 14.42 -22.95
N ASP A 170 -15.43 13.32 -23.53
CA ASP A 170 -14.86 12.75 -24.76
C ASP A 170 -14.85 13.74 -25.96
N LYS A 171 -15.65 14.79 -25.91
CA LYS A 171 -15.79 15.81 -26.95
C LYS A 171 -15.16 17.16 -26.60
N SER A 172 -14.63 17.32 -25.40
CA SER A 172 -13.99 18.55 -24.94
C SER A 172 -12.47 18.43 -24.96
N PHE A 173 -11.81 19.57 -25.17
CA PHE A 173 -10.37 19.74 -24.97
C PHE A 173 -10.05 20.26 -23.56
N ASP A 174 -11.06 20.58 -22.78
CA ASP A 174 -10.88 21.05 -21.41
C ASP A 174 -10.50 19.88 -20.51
N GLN A 175 -9.60 20.11 -19.57
CA GLN A 175 -9.09 19.12 -18.65
C GLN A 175 -9.40 19.50 -17.20
N ASP A 176 -9.91 18.54 -16.45
CA ASP A 176 -10.09 18.64 -15.01
C ASP A 176 -8.89 18.06 -14.28
N ILE A 177 -8.56 18.68 -13.13
CA ILE A 177 -7.61 18.11 -12.18
C ILE A 177 -8.35 17.08 -11.34
N LYS A 178 -7.77 15.89 -11.19
CA LYS A 178 -8.32 14.83 -10.36
C LYS A 178 -7.31 14.32 -9.35
N ILE A 179 -7.81 13.92 -8.18
CA ILE A 179 -7.04 13.24 -7.15
C ILE A 179 -7.26 11.74 -7.32
N GLY A 180 -6.20 11.04 -7.70
CA GLY A 180 -6.24 9.62 -7.98
C GLY A 180 -5.76 8.77 -6.81
N ARG A 181 -6.44 7.64 -6.62
CA ARG A 181 -6.07 6.62 -5.64
C ARG A 181 -4.90 5.79 -6.16
N ILE A 182 -3.90 5.56 -5.33
CA ILE A 182 -2.89 4.51 -5.54
C ILE A 182 -3.20 3.35 -4.59
N ARG A 183 -3.73 2.26 -5.16
CA ARG A 183 -4.15 1.10 -4.37
C ARG A 183 -2.97 0.33 -3.82
N ASN A 184 -1.92 0.16 -4.60
CA ASN A 184 -0.73 -0.60 -4.26
C ASN A 184 0.46 0.33 -4.06
N SER A 185 0.84 0.60 -2.82
CA SER A 185 1.99 1.45 -2.50
C SER A 185 3.31 0.87 -3.01
N PHE A 186 3.40 -0.46 -3.13
CA PHE A 186 4.60 -1.12 -3.66
C PHE A 186 4.86 -0.86 -5.14
N SER A 187 3.89 -0.29 -5.86
CA SER A 187 4.07 0.12 -7.26
C SER A 187 4.79 1.45 -7.43
N VAL A 188 4.94 2.23 -6.35
CA VAL A 188 5.55 3.57 -6.39
C VAL A 188 7.02 3.46 -5.96
N TYR A 189 7.92 4.07 -6.73
CA TYR A 189 9.34 4.18 -6.41
C TYR A 189 9.74 5.65 -6.51
N MET A 190 10.06 6.24 -5.37
CA MET A 190 10.51 7.64 -5.29
C MET A 190 12.03 7.74 -5.15
N ASP A 191 12.55 8.96 -5.29
CA ASP A 191 13.95 9.28 -5.08
C ASP A 191 14.37 8.94 -3.63
N PRO A 192 15.36 8.06 -3.38
CA PRO A 192 15.78 7.73 -2.01
C PRO A 192 16.38 8.90 -1.23
N LEU A 193 16.67 10.02 -1.88
CA LEU A 193 17.27 11.20 -1.24
C LEU A 193 16.22 12.24 -0.79
N ILE A 194 14.96 11.85 -0.71
CA ILE A 194 13.88 12.70 -0.20
C ILE A 194 14.12 12.99 1.28
N GLN A 195 13.94 14.25 1.66
CA GLN A 195 13.94 14.70 3.05
C GLN A 195 12.56 15.19 3.51
N ASP A 196 11.72 15.60 2.57
CA ASP A 196 10.34 16.01 2.87
C ASP A 196 9.45 14.76 3.03
N PRO A 197 8.76 14.59 4.15
CA PRO A 197 7.86 13.45 4.36
C PRO A 197 6.79 13.30 3.28
N ALA A 198 6.31 14.40 2.71
CA ALA A 198 5.34 14.40 1.61
C ALA A 198 5.97 14.15 0.23
N GLY A 199 7.31 14.16 0.12
CA GLY A 199 8.04 13.96 -1.12
C GLY A 199 8.06 15.18 -2.05
N ALA A 200 7.83 16.40 -1.54
CA ALA A 200 7.83 17.61 -2.37
C ALA A 200 9.21 17.98 -2.95
N ASP A 201 10.28 17.46 -2.36
CA ASP A 201 11.65 17.62 -2.80
C ASP A 201 12.15 16.48 -3.73
N ALA A 202 11.29 15.50 -4.03
CA ALA A 202 11.62 14.41 -4.94
C ALA A 202 12.03 14.93 -6.31
N ARG A 203 13.15 14.41 -6.84
CA ARG A 203 13.64 14.75 -8.19
C ARG A 203 13.10 13.84 -9.27
N TRP A 204 12.61 12.67 -8.88
CA TRP A 204 11.99 11.71 -9.78
C TRP A 204 11.11 10.72 -9.00
N CYS A 205 10.14 10.14 -9.72
CA CYS A 205 9.23 9.14 -9.19
C CYS A 205 8.79 8.21 -10.30
N PHE A 206 8.61 6.94 -9.98
CA PHE A 206 7.99 5.94 -10.84
C PHE A 206 6.70 5.42 -10.23
N ILE A 207 5.71 5.19 -11.07
CA ILE A 207 4.54 4.38 -10.76
C ILE A 207 4.56 3.20 -11.73
N THR A 208 4.79 2.00 -11.21
CA THR A 208 4.92 0.77 -12.01
C THR A 208 3.61 0.00 -12.06
N GLU A 209 3.33 -0.60 -13.21
CA GLU A 209 2.19 -1.48 -13.42
C GLU A 209 2.63 -2.68 -14.26
N ASP A 210 2.24 -3.87 -13.83
CA ASP A 210 2.51 -5.10 -14.55
C ASP A 210 1.25 -5.50 -15.33
N ILE A 211 1.27 -5.36 -16.68
CA ILE A 211 0.14 -5.69 -17.56
C ILE A 211 0.37 -7.02 -18.29
N PRO A 212 -0.69 -7.79 -18.57
CA PRO A 212 -0.58 -9.00 -19.37
C PRO A 212 0.00 -8.73 -20.77
N LYS A 213 0.81 -9.65 -21.28
CA LYS A 213 1.46 -9.53 -22.61
C LYS A 213 0.47 -9.24 -23.74
N ALA A 214 -0.68 -9.92 -23.74
CA ALA A 214 -1.72 -9.70 -24.76
C ALA A 214 -2.33 -8.28 -24.69
N GLU A 215 -2.47 -7.73 -23.49
CA GLU A 215 -2.95 -6.36 -23.29
C GLU A 215 -1.91 -5.34 -23.72
N TYR A 216 -0.64 -5.60 -23.44
CA TYR A 216 0.47 -4.76 -23.89
C TYR A 216 0.49 -4.63 -25.42
N GLU A 217 0.41 -5.74 -26.17
CA GLU A 217 0.38 -5.74 -27.63
C GLU A 217 -0.85 -5.01 -28.19
N ARG A 218 -1.97 -5.08 -27.48
CA ARG A 218 -3.19 -4.36 -27.87
C ARG A 218 -3.06 -2.85 -27.68
N LEU A 219 -2.47 -2.42 -26.56
CA LEU A 219 -2.36 -1.00 -26.20
C LEU A 219 -1.21 -0.30 -26.95
N TYR A 220 -0.12 -1.01 -27.21
CA TYR A 220 1.10 -0.44 -27.79
C TYR A 220 1.57 -1.25 -29.02
N PRO A 221 0.80 -1.25 -30.10
CA PRO A 221 1.13 -2.03 -31.31
C PRO A 221 2.42 -1.55 -32.00
N ASP A 222 2.80 -0.28 -31.79
CA ASP A 222 3.98 0.35 -32.40
C ASP A 222 5.25 0.21 -31.53
N ALA A 223 5.13 -0.35 -30.34
CA ALA A 223 6.27 -0.58 -29.43
C ALA A 223 7.08 -1.82 -29.82
N ALA A 224 8.26 -1.99 -29.21
CA ALA A 224 9.11 -3.16 -29.45
C ALA A 224 8.34 -4.48 -29.20
N PRO A 225 8.45 -5.46 -30.11
CA PRO A 225 7.84 -6.76 -29.93
C PRO A 225 8.32 -7.46 -28.64
N ILE A 226 7.44 -8.20 -27.99
CA ILE A 226 7.76 -8.92 -26.75
C ILE A 226 8.95 -9.87 -26.92
N SER A 227 9.09 -10.49 -28.09
CA SER A 227 10.24 -11.36 -28.41
C SER A 227 11.59 -10.62 -28.34
N THR A 228 11.63 -9.34 -28.77
CA THR A 228 12.80 -8.50 -28.68
C THR A 228 13.11 -8.15 -27.23
N LEU A 229 12.12 -7.76 -26.45
CA LEU A 229 12.27 -7.47 -25.02
C LEU A 229 12.79 -8.69 -24.26
N MET A 230 12.21 -9.87 -24.50
CA MET A 230 12.67 -11.11 -23.85
C MET A 230 14.10 -11.48 -24.24
N SER A 231 14.50 -11.27 -25.49
CA SER A 231 15.87 -11.53 -25.95
C SER A 231 16.88 -10.61 -25.26
N LEU A 232 16.56 -9.34 -25.11
CA LEU A 232 17.40 -8.36 -24.43
C LEU A 232 17.50 -8.61 -22.91
N GLY A 233 16.40 -9.02 -22.27
CA GLY A 233 16.34 -9.33 -20.85
C GLY A 233 17.26 -10.50 -20.43
N VAL A 234 17.59 -11.41 -21.33
CA VAL A 234 18.55 -12.50 -21.07
C VAL A 234 20.00 -11.99 -20.91
N GLY A 235 20.33 -10.88 -21.55
CA GLY A 235 21.69 -10.30 -21.53
C GLY A 235 21.87 -9.14 -20.56
N ASP A 236 20.79 -8.50 -20.13
CA ASP A 236 20.81 -7.28 -19.30
C ASP A 236 19.81 -7.36 -18.16
N GLN A 237 20.33 -7.46 -16.92
CA GLN A 237 19.50 -7.50 -15.71
C GLN A 237 18.63 -6.24 -15.53
N SER A 238 19.07 -5.10 -16.03
CA SER A 238 18.31 -3.85 -15.94
C SER A 238 17.03 -3.89 -16.80
N ILE A 239 17.03 -4.66 -17.85
CA ILE A 239 15.88 -4.91 -18.72
C ILE A 239 15.06 -6.09 -18.21
N ALA A 240 15.72 -7.11 -17.64
CA ALA A 240 15.03 -8.30 -17.10
C ALA A 240 13.99 -7.95 -16.02
N GLN A 241 14.20 -6.89 -15.26
CA GLN A 241 13.25 -6.41 -14.23
C GLN A 241 11.91 -5.90 -14.81
N TRP A 242 11.86 -5.61 -16.10
CA TRP A 242 10.67 -5.12 -16.81
C TRP A 242 9.85 -6.23 -17.44
N ILE A 243 10.33 -7.47 -17.38
CA ILE A 243 9.72 -8.60 -18.09
C ILE A 243 9.37 -9.67 -17.08
N GLY A 244 8.08 -9.83 -16.82
CA GLY A 244 7.56 -10.96 -16.05
C GLY A 244 7.32 -12.19 -16.93
N GLU A 245 6.99 -13.31 -16.32
CA GLU A 245 6.68 -14.57 -17.03
C GLU A 245 5.51 -14.39 -18.01
N ASN A 246 4.40 -13.79 -17.57
CA ASN A 246 3.21 -13.52 -18.35
C ASN A 246 2.84 -12.04 -18.48
N THR A 247 3.66 -11.15 -17.91
CA THR A 247 3.41 -9.71 -17.83
C THR A 247 4.57 -8.91 -18.39
N ILE A 248 4.28 -7.68 -18.76
CA ILE A 248 5.28 -6.65 -19.07
C ILE A 248 5.06 -5.50 -18.09
N ARG A 249 6.14 -5.06 -17.48
CA ARG A 249 6.12 -3.88 -16.61
C ARG A 249 6.13 -2.61 -17.42
N ILE A 250 5.18 -1.73 -17.14
CA ILE A 250 5.16 -0.37 -17.65
C ILE A 250 5.34 0.54 -16.46
N ALA A 251 6.04 1.63 -16.64
CA ALA A 251 6.18 2.65 -15.61
C ALA A 251 5.84 4.03 -16.13
N GLU A 252 5.06 4.77 -15.36
CA GLU A 252 4.98 6.20 -15.47
C GLU A 252 6.19 6.79 -14.73
N TYR A 253 7.02 7.51 -15.44
CA TYR A 253 8.24 8.11 -14.93
C TYR A 253 8.14 9.63 -14.94
N PHE A 254 8.13 10.22 -13.76
CA PHE A 254 8.20 11.66 -13.55
C PHE A 254 9.62 12.05 -13.18
N TYR A 255 10.13 13.12 -13.78
CA TYR A 255 11.44 13.64 -13.44
C TYR A 255 11.52 15.15 -13.62
N ILE A 256 12.42 15.79 -12.87
CA ILE A 256 12.63 17.22 -12.89
C ILE A 256 13.87 17.52 -13.72
N GLU A 257 13.70 18.40 -14.71
CA GLU A 257 14.80 19.04 -15.41
C GLU A 257 14.95 20.48 -14.89
N TYR A 258 16.19 20.91 -14.79
CA TYR A 258 16.54 22.28 -14.40
C TYR A 258 17.07 23.02 -15.62
N GLU A 259 16.31 23.97 -16.10
CA GLU A 259 16.71 24.86 -17.19
C GLU A 259 17.21 26.19 -16.62
N LYS A 260 18.41 26.61 -17.00
CA LYS A 260 18.93 27.92 -16.61
C LYS A 260 18.26 29.01 -17.40
N HIS A 261 17.57 29.87 -16.71
CA HIS A 261 16.90 31.06 -17.29
C HIS A 261 17.34 32.31 -16.57
N THR A 262 17.36 33.41 -17.31
CA THR A 262 17.56 34.74 -16.73
C THR A 262 16.22 35.28 -16.21
N LEU A 263 16.15 35.50 -14.90
CA LEU A 263 14.99 36.18 -14.27
C LEU A 263 15.17 37.67 -14.28
N ASN A 264 14.20 38.37 -14.82
CA ASN A 264 14.17 39.84 -14.92
C ASN A 264 13.25 40.41 -13.83
N LEU A 265 13.71 41.47 -13.17
CA LEU A 265 12.93 42.23 -12.18
C LEU A 265 12.52 43.56 -12.79
N TYR A 266 11.24 43.88 -12.73
CA TYR A 266 10.62 45.11 -13.21
C TYR A 266 10.10 45.99 -12.08
N PRO A 267 9.74 47.28 -12.35
CA PRO A 267 9.12 48.13 -11.36
C PRO A 267 7.85 47.50 -10.76
N GLY A 268 7.61 47.78 -9.48
CA GLY A 268 6.48 47.17 -8.78
C GLY A 268 6.75 45.74 -8.27
N ASN A 269 8.04 45.31 -8.23
CA ASN A 269 8.47 44.00 -7.78
C ASN A 269 7.96 42.84 -8.65
N GLN A 270 7.63 43.14 -9.92
CA GLN A 270 7.20 42.12 -10.88
C GLN A 270 8.40 41.38 -11.46
N THR A 271 8.30 40.08 -11.57
CA THR A 271 9.38 39.24 -12.09
C THR A 271 8.88 38.37 -13.23
N ALA A 272 9.70 38.19 -14.26
CA ALA A 272 9.43 37.27 -15.36
C ALA A 272 10.73 36.65 -15.87
N PHE A 273 10.63 35.44 -16.39
CA PHE A 273 11.77 34.79 -17.08
C PHE A 273 11.96 35.42 -18.46
N SER A 274 13.21 35.67 -18.82
CA SER A 274 13.56 36.26 -20.11
C SER A 274 13.01 35.44 -21.28
N GLY A 275 12.33 36.11 -22.20
CA GLY A 275 11.75 35.50 -23.40
C GLY A 275 10.34 34.96 -23.25
N THR A 276 9.76 34.91 -22.05
CA THR A 276 8.36 34.51 -21.84
C THR A 276 7.38 35.61 -22.34
N PRO A 277 6.12 35.27 -22.62
CA PRO A 277 5.09 36.24 -22.97
C PRO A 277 4.95 37.34 -21.90
N GLU A 278 5.07 36.97 -20.63
CA GLU A 278 5.03 37.90 -19.49
C GLU A 278 6.21 38.89 -19.51
N ASP A 279 7.43 38.43 -19.81
CA ASP A 279 8.61 39.28 -19.94
C ASP A 279 8.44 40.30 -21.09
N LYS A 280 7.86 39.88 -22.22
CA LYS A 280 7.56 40.74 -23.33
C LYS A 280 6.56 41.83 -22.95
N MET A 281 5.49 41.45 -22.28
CA MET A 281 4.45 42.38 -21.79
C MET A 281 5.03 43.36 -20.76
N LEU A 282 5.83 42.92 -19.82
CA LEU A 282 6.47 43.79 -18.83
C LEU A 282 7.54 44.71 -19.45
N ARG A 283 8.25 44.23 -20.48
CA ARG A 283 9.17 45.06 -21.25
C ARG A 283 8.47 46.17 -22.05
N GLU A 284 7.29 45.88 -22.58
CA GLU A 284 6.47 46.89 -23.25
C GLU A 284 5.94 47.92 -22.26
N MET A 285 5.55 47.53 -21.05
CA MET A 285 5.00 48.42 -20.03
C MET A 285 6.09 49.27 -19.32
N PHE A 286 7.20 48.65 -18.95
CA PHE A 286 8.20 49.24 -18.06
C PHE A 286 9.58 49.43 -18.68
N GLY A 287 9.80 48.97 -19.90
CA GLY A 287 11.08 49.07 -20.60
C GLY A 287 12.10 48.02 -20.15
N LYS A 288 13.32 48.44 -19.85
CA LYS A 288 14.40 47.55 -19.44
C LYS A 288 14.20 47.06 -18.00
N PRO A 289 14.54 45.81 -17.67
CA PRO A 289 14.48 45.31 -16.31
C PRO A 289 15.48 46.07 -15.40
N ILE A 290 15.07 46.26 -14.12
CA ILE A 290 15.87 46.94 -13.11
C ILE A 290 17.07 46.06 -12.70
N ARG A 291 16.85 44.78 -12.58
CA ARG A 291 17.83 43.78 -12.15
C ARG A 291 17.59 42.46 -12.86
N THR A 292 18.67 41.75 -13.13
CA THR A 292 18.63 40.40 -13.71
C THR A 292 19.42 39.45 -12.85
N ARG A 293 18.98 38.19 -12.73
CA ARG A 293 19.74 37.10 -12.13
C ARG A 293 19.54 35.82 -12.91
N GLU A 294 20.51 34.95 -12.88
CA GLU A 294 20.30 33.57 -13.31
C GLU A 294 19.48 32.82 -12.26
N ALA A 295 18.52 32.06 -12.69
CA ALA A 295 17.69 31.21 -11.86
C ALA A 295 17.41 29.91 -12.59
N ASP A 296 17.46 28.83 -11.86
CA ASP A 296 17.08 27.50 -12.38
C ASP A 296 15.56 27.40 -12.36
N ARG A 297 14.97 27.20 -13.55
CA ARG A 297 13.54 26.90 -13.67
C ARG A 297 13.33 25.41 -13.62
N LYS A 298 12.54 24.97 -12.65
CA LYS A 298 12.10 23.57 -12.55
C LYS A 298 11.07 23.30 -13.63
N LYS A 299 11.27 22.23 -14.38
CA LYS A 299 10.32 21.69 -15.36
C LYS A 299 10.11 20.22 -15.05
N VAL A 300 8.87 19.86 -14.77
CA VAL A 300 8.52 18.45 -14.54
C VAL A 300 8.16 17.83 -15.88
N LYS A 301 8.79 16.70 -16.17
CA LYS A 301 8.49 15.89 -17.33
C LYS A 301 7.89 14.56 -16.91
N TRP A 302 7.01 14.06 -17.73
CA TRP A 302 6.40 12.74 -17.60
C TRP A 302 6.63 11.92 -18.85
N CYS A 303 7.04 10.69 -18.67
CA CYS A 303 7.08 9.72 -19.76
C CYS A 303 6.59 8.36 -19.27
N LYS A 304 5.99 7.60 -20.17
CA LYS A 304 5.57 6.22 -19.95
C LYS A 304 6.55 5.32 -20.69
N ILE A 305 7.15 4.39 -19.97
CA ILE A 305 8.24 3.55 -20.45
C ILE A 305 7.98 2.08 -20.14
N ASN A 306 8.54 1.20 -20.99
CA ASN A 306 8.56 -0.26 -20.77
C ASN A 306 9.97 -0.79 -20.45
N GLY A 307 10.91 0.11 -20.12
CA GLY A 307 12.31 -0.20 -19.88
C GLY A 307 13.18 -0.27 -21.15
N TYR A 308 12.59 -0.31 -22.33
CA TYR A 308 13.29 -0.33 -23.62
C TYR A 308 12.86 0.82 -24.54
N ASP A 309 11.55 1.11 -24.60
CA ASP A 309 10.98 2.20 -25.38
C ASP A 309 10.30 3.23 -24.50
N ILE A 310 10.26 4.47 -25.00
CA ILE A 310 9.36 5.50 -24.48
C ILE A 310 8.04 5.35 -25.23
N LEU A 311 6.98 4.96 -24.52
CA LEU A 311 5.66 4.74 -25.08
C LEU A 311 4.90 6.06 -25.27
N GLU A 312 5.03 6.96 -24.29
CA GLU A 312 4.42 8.28 -24.28
C GLU A 312 5.33 9.27 -23.56
N GLU A 313 5.31 10.53 -24.01
CA GLU A 313 6.06 11.62 -23.34
C GLU A 313 5.21 12.89 -23.31
N ARG A 314 5.21 13.60 -22.18
CA ARG A 314 4.51 14.89 -22.01
C ARG A 314 5.24 15.78 -20.99
N ASP A 315 5.07 17.08 -21.16
CA ASP A 315 5.43 18.05 -20.14
C ASP A 315 4.30 18.13 -19.10
N TRP A 316 4.65 18.07 -17.82
CA TRP A 316 3.71 18.29 -16.73
C TRP A 316 3.57 19.77 -16.44
N ALA A 317 2.33 20.25 -16.27
CA ALA A 317 2.05 21.68 -16.06
C ALA A 317 2.43 22.18 -14.65
N GLY A 318 2.55 21.27 -13.67
CA GLY A 318 2.89 21.60 -12.29
C GLY A 318 4.40 21.72 -12.06
N SER A 319 4.77 22.39 -10.96
CA SER A 319 6.16 22.56 -10.53
C SER A 319 6.67 21.43 -9.62
N TYR A 320 5.82 20.51 -9.27
CA TYR A 320 6.11 19.37 -8.38
C TYR A 320 5.70 18.07 -9.06
N ILE A 321 6.35 16.99 -8.67
CA ILE A 321 5.93 15.64 -9.06
C ILE A 321 4.55 15.38 -8.47
N PRO A 322 3.56 14.95 -9.29
CA PRO A 322 2.16 14.83 -8.86
C PRO A 322 1.88 13.56 -8.05
N VAL A 323 2.83 13.10 -7.26
CA VAL A 323 2.71 11.94 -6.36
C VAL A 323 3.08 12.42 -4.97
N VAL A 324 2.13 12.31 -4.05
CA VAL A 324 2.30 12.72 -2.66
C VAL A 324 2.44 11.49 -1.79
N ARG A 325 3.52 11.43 -1.04
CA ARG A 325 3.79 10.38 -0.07
C ARG A 325 3.05 10.68 1.23
N VAL A 326 2.45 9.66 1.82
CA VAL A 326 1.79 9.72 3.13
C VAL A 326 2.49 8.69 4.01
N VAL A 327 3.30 9.16 4.95
CA VAL A 327 4.19 8.31 5.75
C VAL A 327 3.70 8.20 7.20
N GLY A 328 3.90 7.02 7.79
CA GLY A 328 3.60 6.73 9.20
C GLY A 328 4.72 7.20 10.12
N ASN A 329 5.26 6.27 10.89
CA ASN A 329 6.43 6.55 11.71
C ASN A 329 7.70 6.46 10.86
N GLU A 330 8.40 7.55 10.74
CA GLU A 330 9.66 7.65 10.01
C GLU A 330 10.79 7.97 10.98
N PHE A 331 11.87 7.21 10.94
CA PHE A 331 13.04 7.42 11.78
C PHE A 331 14.30 6.93 11.07
N GLU A 332 15.40 7.58 11.34
CA GLU A 332 16.71 7.26 10.78
C GLU A 332 17.57 6.56 11.81
N VAL A 333 18.14 5.43 11.44
CA VAL A 333 19.10 4.69 12.26
C VAL A 333 20.32 4.37 11.41
N ASP A 334 21.49 4.81 11.87
CA ASP A 334 22.78 4.57 11.20
C ASP A 334 22.81 5.00 9.70
N GLY A 335 22.09 6.08 9.37
CA GLY A 335 21.99 6.60 8.00
C GLY A 335 21.04 5.83 7.09
N GLN A 336 20.23 4.91 7.64
CA GLN A 336 19.16 4.23 6.95
C GLN A 336 17.80 4.72 7.44
N MET A 337 16.91 5.00 6.49
CA MET A 337 15.54 5.43 6.76
C MET A 337 14.66 4.21 6.99
N TYR A 338 13.98 4.17 8.13
CA TYR A 338 13.01 3.16 8.50
C TYR A 338 11.62 3.77 8.53
N VAL A 339 10.69 3.06 7.92
CA VAL A 339 9.27 3.42 7.94
C VAL A 339 8.48 2.28 8.57
N SER A 340 7.51 2.62 9.40
CA SER A 340 6.67 1.62 10.04
C SER A 340 5.26 2.12 10.31
N GLY A 341 4.30 1.21 10.20
CA GLY A 341 2.93 1.40 10.64
C GLY A 341 2.69 0.87 12.07
N LEU A 342 1.43 0.87 12.46
CA LEU A 342 0.99 0.34 13.75
C LEU A 342 1.25 -1.17 13.88
N VAL A 343 1.11 -1.91 12.78
CA VAL A 343 1.22 -3.37 12.78
C VAL A 343 2.60 -3.84 13.23
N ARG A 344 3.69 -3.15 12.81
CA ARG A 344 5.06 -3.50 13.15
C ARG A 344 5.24 -3.70 14.66
N ASN A 345 4.79 -2.73 15.44
CA ASN A 345 4.94 -2.72 16.88
C ASN A 345 3.95 -3.66 17.61
N ALA A 346 2.88 -4.06 16.95
CA ALA A 346 1.85 -4.91 17.54
C ALA A 346 2.03 -6.42 17.26
N LYS A 347 2.98 -6.80 16.39
CA LYS A 347 3.21 -8.19 15.96
C LYS A 347 3.40 -9.15 17.13
N ASP A 348 4.29 -8.82 18.05
CA ASP A 348 4.64 -9.72 19.15
C ASP A 348 3.50 -9.92 20.14
N ALA A 349 2.76 -8.83 20.44
CA ALA A 349 1.57 -8.92 21.28
C ALA A 349 0.48 -9.82 20.62
N GLN A 350 0.28 -9.67 19.32
CA GLN A 350 -0.68 -10.48 18.56
C GLN A 350 -0.25 -11.96 18.48
N ARG A 351 1.07 -12.22 18.30
CA ARG A 351 1.61 -13.58 18.34
C ARG A 351 1.37 -14.24 19.70
N MET A 352 1.66 -13.53 20.80
CA MET A 352 1.41 -14.03 22.15
C MET A 352 -0.07 -14.34 22.39
N TYR A 353 -0.95 -13.47 21.90
CA TYR A 353 -2.39 -13.69 21.99
C TYR A 353 -2.83 -14.97 21.27
N ASN A 354 -2.38 -15.17 20.03
CA ASN A 354 -2.65 -16.38 19.25
C ASN A 354 -2.12 -17.65 19.97
N TYR A 355 -0.95 -17.56 20.59
CA TYR A 355 -0.35 -18.65 21.37
C TYR A 355 -1.24 -19.03 22.56
N TRP A 356 -1.65 -18.06 23.37
CA TRP A 356 -2.48 -18.31 24.54
C TRP A 356 -3.82 -18.93 24.19
N VAL A 357 -4.51 -18.39 23.21
CA VAL A 357 -5.81 -18.91 22.78
C VAL A 357 -5.66 -20.33 22.20
N SER A 358 -4.60 -20.59 21.43
CA SER A 358 -4.35 -21.92 20.89
C SER A 358 -4.02 -22.93 21.99
N GLN A 359 -3.25 -22.53 23.00
CA GLN A 359 -2.91 -23.37 24.15
C GLN A 359 -4.14 -23.63 25.01
N GLU A 360 -5.00 -22.63 25.24
CA GLU A 360 -6.24 -22.80 25.96
C GLU A 360 -7.17 -23.80 25.25
N ALA A 361 -7.33 -23.66 23.93
CA ALA A 361 -8.08 -24.62 23.13
C ALA A 361 -7.51 -26.04 23.20
N GLU A 362 -6.18 -26.18 23.17
CA GLU A 362 -5.49 -27.45 23.33
C GLU A 362 -5.73 -28.03 24.73
N MET A 363 -5.60 -27.23 25.78
CA MET A 363 -5.86 -27.67 27.16
C MET A 363 -7.30 -28.14 27.35
N LEU A 364 -8.27 -27.44 26.79
CA LEU A 364 -9.68 -27.84 26.83
C LEU A 364 -9.93 -29.12 26.05
N ALA A 365 -9.26 -29.31 24.90
CA ALA A 365 -9.38 -30.53 24.10
C ALA A 365 -8.73 -31.74 24.76
N LEU A 366 -7.59 -31.56 25.44
CA LEU A 366 -6.82 -32.56 26.13
C LEU A 366 -7.21 -32.73 27.60
N ALA A 367 -8.07 -31.80 28.12
CA ALA A 367 -8.53 -31.93 29.50
C ALA A 367 -9.02 -33.33 29.76
N PRO A 368 -8.37 -34.09 30.64
CA PRO A 368 -8.78 -35.44 30.91
C PRO A 368 -10.23 -35.38 31.40
N LYS A 369 -11.08 -36.07 30.67
CA LYS A 369 -12.41 -36.38 31.21
C LYS A 369 -12.14 -37.29 32.38
N ALA A 370 -11.97 -36.68 33.57
CA ALA A 370 -11.57 -37.42 34.76
C ALA A 370 -12.46 -38.63 34.90
N PRO A 371 -11.90 -39.87 34.84
CA PRO A 371 -12.71 -41.07 34.94
C PRO A 371 -13.37 -41.17 36.31
N PHE A 372 -14.52 -41.76 36.34
CA PHE A 372 -15.16 -42.06 37.61
C PHE A 372 -14.48 -43.28 38.20
N ILE A 373 -14.17 -43.23 39.48
CA ILE A 373 -13.61 -44.35 40.26
C ILE A 373 -14.73 -44.88 41.13
N GLY A 374 -15.03 -46.13 41.02
CA GLY A 374 -16.00 -46.82 41.84
C GLY A 374 -15.61 -48.29 42.05
N TYR A 375 -16.32 -48.95 42.92
CA TYR A 375 -16.10 -50.38 43.23
C TYR A 375 -16.81 -51.24 42.18
N GLY A 376 -16.29 -52.48 42.02
CA GLY A 376 -16.93 -53.44 41.12
C GLY A 376 -18.37 -53.71 41.54
N GLY A 377 -19.31 -53.74 40.54
CA GLY A 377 -20.73 -53.92 40.79
C GLY A 377 -21.55 -52.65 41.03
N GLN A 378 -20.92 -51.52 41.43
CA GLN A 378 -21.65 -50.24 41.68
C GLN A 378 -22.33 -49.66 40.44
N PHE A 379 -21.82 -49.96 39.27
CA PHE A 379 -22.35 -49.48 37.98
C PHE A 379 -23.29 -50.46 37.31
N GLU A 380 -23.52 -51.62 37.91
CA GLU A 380 -24.31 -52.69 37.33
C GLU A 380 -25.77 -52.29 37.22
N GLY A 381 -26.34 -52.41 36.01
CA GLY A 381 -27.69 -51.91 35.69
C GLY A 381 -27.72 -50.46 35.18
N TYR A 382 -26.71 -49.64 35.46
CA TYR A 382 -26.62 -48.25 35.05
C TYR A 382 -25.38 -47.94 34.17
N GLU A 383 -24.77 -48.95 33.63
CA GLU A 383 -23.50 -48.85 32.90
C GLU A 383 -23.53 -47.86 31.74
N GLN A 384 -24.67 -47.76 31.03
CA GLN A 384 -24.82 -46.86 29.91
C GLN A 384 -24.81 -45.39 30.35
N GLN A 385 -25.40 -45.05 31.48
CA GLN A 385 -25.39 -43.70 32.05
C GLN A 385 -23.94 -43.29 32.40
N TRP A 386 -23.21 -44.17 33.05
CA TRP A 386 -21.83 -43.94 33.49
C TRP A 386 -20.83 -43.91 32.32
N LYS A 387 -21.00 -44.74 31.29
CA LYS A 387 -20.18 -44.71 30.07
C LYS A 387 -20.38 -43.40 29.29
N THR A 388 -21.57 -42.83 29.31
CA THR A 388 -21.91 -41.61 28.57
C THR A 388 -21.95 -40.36 29.45
N ALA A 389 -21.63 -40.46 30.73
CA ALA A 389 -21.70 -39.38 31.70
C ALA A 389 -20.85 -38.16 31.34
N ASN A 390 -19.78 -38.32 30.54
CA ASN A 390 -18.93 -37.26 30.05
C ASN A 390 -19.35 -36.71 28.66
N THR A 391 -20.32 -37.33 28.00
CA THR A 391 -20.78 -36.92 26.65
C THR A 391 -22.23 -36.47 26.64
N ASN A 392 -23.06 -37.02 27.50
CA ASN A 392 -24.47 -36.70 27.61
C ASN A 392 -24.74 -35.96 28.93
N ASN A 393 -25.63 -34.97 28.86
CA ASN A 393 -26.04 -34.23 30.06
C ASN A 393 -27.16 -35.03 30.77
N TRP A 394 -26.77 -35.90 31.71
CA TRP A 394 -27.70 -36.65 32.55
C TRP A 394 -28.11 -35.75 33.74
N PRO A 395 -29.42 -35.64 34.04
CA PRO A 395 -29.90 -34.86 35.19
C PRO A 395 -29.45 -35.45 36.53
N TYR A 396 -29.28 -36.75 36.60
CA TYR A 396 -28.72 -37.49 37.74
C TYR A 396 -28.07 -38.76 37.24
N LEU A 397 -27.13 -39.34 38.06
CA LEU A 397 -26.50 -40.61 37.82
C LEU A 397 -26.86 -41.55 38.95
N GLU A 398 -27.34 -42.74 38.57
CA GLU A 398 -27.77 -43.76 39.51
C GLU A 398 -26.65 -44.75 39.77
N VAL A 399 -26.61 -45.31 40.99
CA VAL A 399 -25.69 -46.37 41.38
C VAL A 399 -26.48 -47.54 41.94
N ASN A 400 -25.98 -48.74 41.82
CA ASN A 400 -26.58 -49.92 42.41
C ASN A 400 -26.45 -49.84 43.97
N PRO A 401 -27.58 -49.78 44.71
CA PRO A 401 -27.56 -49.64 46.16
C PRO A 401 -27.20 -50.94 46.91
N ASP A 402 -27.26 -52.06 46.22
CA ASP A 402 -27.12 -53.37 46.84
C ASP A 402 -25.65 -53.86 47.00
N VAL A 403 -24.66 -53.00 46.54
CA VAL A 403 -23.27 -53.33 46.66
C VAL A 403 -22.74 -52.89 48.01
N THR A 404 -22.39 -53.86 48.82
CA THR A 404 -21.83 -53.70 50.17
C THR A 404 -20.40 -54.21 50.21
N ASP A 405 -19.63 -53.74 51.20
CA ASP A 405 -18.32 -54.36 51.50
C ASP A 405 -18.50 -55.79 52.11
N GLY A 406 -17.39 -56.52 52.25
CA GLY A 406 -17.42 -57.86 52.85
C GLY A 406 -17.91 -57.85 54.30
N GLN A 407 -18.23 -56.74 54.92
CA GLN A 407 -18.77 -56.56 56.26
C GLN A 407 -20.22 -56.06 56.30
N GLY A 408 -20.84 -55.89 55.13
CA GLY A 408 -22.22 -55.43 55.00
C GLY A 408 -22.44 -53.93 55.10
N ALA A 409 -21.37 -53.13 55.07
CA ALA A 409 -21.47 -51.66 54.99
C ALA A 409 -21.67 -51.17 53.56
N VAL A 410 -22.49 -50.12 53.36
CA VAL A 410 -22.74 -49.50 52.06
C VAL A 410 -21.44 -48.82 51.58
N LEU A 411 -21.06 -49.08 50.35
CA LEU A 411 -19.85 -48.50 49.75
C LEU A 411 -20.02 -47.00 49.46
N PRO A 412 -18.96 -46.21 49.56
CA PRO A 412 -19.02 -44.81 49.23
C PRO A 412 -19.38 -44.58 47.76
N LEU A 413 -20.08 -43.48 47.47
CA LEU A 413 -20.47 -43.11 46.12
C LEU A 413 -19.26 -42.94 45.18
N PRO A 414 -19.38 -43.32 43.89
CA PRO A 414 -18.35 -43.11 42.91
C PRO A 414 -17.90 -41.65 42.86
N GLN A 415 -16.58 -41.43 42.83
CA GLN A 415 -15.97 -40.11 42.79
C GLN A 415 -15.26 -39.91 41.48
N ARG A 416 -15.14 -38.66 41.05
CA ARG A 416 -14.24 -38.34 39.94
C ARG A 416 -12.78 -38.41 40.42
N ALA A 417 -11.92 -38.98 39.61
CA ALA A 417 -10.49 -38.87 39.81
C ALA A 417 -10.08 -37.39 39.78
N GLN A 418 -9.37 -36.92 40.80
CA GLN A 418 -8.83 -35.57 40.86
C GLN A 418 -7.61 -35.43 39.97
#